data_8a0e013730d838f1c61047521acd6d22
#
_entry.id   8a0e013730d838f1c61047521acd6d22
#
_cell.length_a   1.000
_cell.length_b   1.000
_cell.length_c   1.000
_cell.angle_alpha   90.00
_cell.angle_beta   90.00
_cell.angle_gamma   90.00
#
_symmetry.space_group_name_H-M   'P 1'
#
loop_
_entity.id
_entity.type
_entity.pdbx_description
1 polymer ?
#
loop_
_entity_poly.entity_id
_entity_poly.type
_entity_poly.pdbx_seq_one_letter_code
_entity_poly.pdbx_strand_id
1 'polypeptide(L)'
;MQISPATPARLLLTRHAQTPWNREYRYNSRTDVDVGDDAAEQLAPLADRLRGEGVERILVSTLARARSTARILQEQGVAPGVVPEPRAELVELDFGGFEGITRDELRGPVHGPAFAAWLTGDDGEPAAPGGGETWAAAAVRARAVLEDVAADPRTTLVVAHGYLLRVLYLTALGRSPALTRSLVWANGQLIELERDGSGWRERGTPAG
;
A
#
# COMPACT_ATOMS: atom_id res chain seq x y z
N MET A 1 -5.20 12.57 -38.96
CA MET A 1 -4.23 12.57 -37.86
C MET A 1 -4.69 11.49 -36.87
N GLN A 2 -4.11 10.28 -36.94
CA GLN A 2 -4.46 9.22 -36.03
C GLN A 2 -3.91 9.60 -34.67
N ILE A 3 -4.76 9.80 -33.67
CA ILE A 3 -4.37 9.96 -32.28
C ILE A 3 -3.86 8.57 -31.86
N SER A 4 -2.56 8.43 -31.67
CA SER A 4 -2.00 7.21 -31.07
C SER A 4 -2.71 6.99 -29.73
N PRO A 5 -3.21 5.79 -29.41
CA PRO A 5 -3.82 5.56 -28.11
C PRO A 5 -2.78 5.92 -27.03
N ALA A 6 -3.18 6.77 -26.08
CA ALA A 6 -2.32 7.13 -24.96
C ALA A 6 -1.87 5.84 -24.27
N THR A 7 -0.58 5.73 -23.99
CA THR A 7 -0.05 4.59 -23.21
C THR A 7 -0.82 4.49 -21.90
N PRO A 8 -1.40 3.33 -21.57
CA PRO A 8 -2.16 3.18 -20.33
C PRO A 8 -1.24 3.43 -19.13
N ALA A 9 -1.71 4.22 -18.16
CA ALA A 9 -0.98 4.41 -16.93
C ALA A 9 -0.82 3.06 -16.20
N ARG A 10 0.40 2.77 -15.75
CA ARG A 10 0.73 1.53 -15.02
C ARG A 10 1.09 1.84 -13.58
N LEU A 11 0.48 1.11 -12.66
CA LEU A 11 0.66 1.26 -11.24
C LEU A 11 1.08 -0.07 -10.60
N LEU A 12 2.24 -0.09 -10.04
CA LEU A 12 2.84 -1.23 -9.33
C LEU A 12 2.75 -0.95 -7.83
N LEU A 13 2.05 -1.78 -7.09
CA LEU A 13 1.79 -1.60 -5.66
C LEU A 13 2.59 -2.62 -4.86
N THR A 14 3.45 -2.19 -3.96
CA THR A 14 4.16 -3.09 -3.06
C THR A 14 4.14 -2.62 -1.62
N ARG A 15 4.02 -3.58 -0.70
CA ARG A 15 4.15 -3.34 0.73
C ARG A 15 5.62 -3.37 1.13
N HIS A 16 6.01 -2.47 2.04
CA HIS A 16 7.35 -2.43 2.63
C HIS A 16 7.81 -3.82 3.13
N ALA A 17 9.12 -4.04 3.22
CA ALA A 17 9.72 -5.24 3.80
C ALA A 17 9.33 -5.40 5.28
N GLN A 18 9.55 -6.58 5.85
CA GLN A 18 9.20 -6.85 7.24
C GLN A 18 9.95 -5.94 8.21
N THR A 19 9.22 -5.47 9.21
CA THR A 19 9.77 -4.82 10.40
C THR A 19 9.81 -5.82 11.57
N PRO A 20 10.56 -5.56 12.65
CA PRO A 20 10.46 -6.34 13.89
C PRO A 20 9.01 -6.46 14.38
N TRP A 21 8.23 -5.39 14.34
CA TRP A 21 6.82 -5.42 14.73
C TRP A 21 5.94 -6.31 13.86
N ASN A 22 6.24 -6.44 12.56
CA ASN A 22 5.50 -7.39 11.71
C ASN A 22 5.74 -8.84 12.13
N ARG A 23 6.95 -9.19 12.59
CA ARG A 23 7.29 -10.53 13.10
C ARG A 23 6.58 -10.85 14.39
N GLU A 24 6.37 -9.83 15.23
CA GLU A 24 5.59 -9.94 16.45
C GLU A 24 4.07 -9.88 16.21
N TYR A 25 3.62 -9.75 14.95
CA TYR A 25 2.21 -9.52 14.61
C TYR A 25 1.61 -8.28 15.29
N ARG A 26 2.44 -7.29 15.61
CA ARG A 26 2.07 -6.02 16.24
C ARG A 26 1.58 -5.03 15.20
N TYR A 27 0.47 -4.36 15.48
CA TYR A 27 -0.07 -3.32 14.61
C TYR A 27 0.85 -2.10 14.59
N ASN A 28 1.34 -1.76 13.40
CA ASN A 28 2.32 -0.70 13.18
C ASN A 28 1.76 0.33 12.21
N SER A 29 1.36 1.48 12.74
CA SER A 29 0.80 2.60 12.01
C SER A 29 1.78 3.77 11.91
N ARG A 30 1.73 4.71 12.84
CA ARG A 30 2.49 5.97 12.84
C ARG A 30 3.87 5.85 13.47
N THR A 31 4.07 4.89 14.37
CA THR A 31 5.39 4.64 14.95
C THR A 31 6.38 4.25 13.85
N ASP A 32 7.49 4.97 13.79
CA ASP A 32 8.44 4.88 12.67
C ASP A 32 9.47 3.76 12.91
N VAL A 33 8.98 2.51 12.97
CA VAL A 33 9.83 1.31 13.03
C VAL A 33 10.35 0.99 11.64
N ASP A 34 11.66 0.84 11.50
CA ASP A 34 12.30 0.52 10.22
C ASP A 34 12.29 -1.00 9.92
N VAL A 35 12.71 -1.37 8.74
CA VAL A 35 12.81 -2.77 8.27
C VAL A 35 13.85 -3.56 9.08
N GLY A 36 13.72 -4.90 9.08
CA GLY A 36 14.71 -5.79 9.70
C GLY A 36 15.99 -5.92 8.87
N ASP A 37 17.04 -6.45 9.48
CA ASP A 37 18.37 -6.59 8.87
C ASP A 37 18.38 -7.52 7.64
N ASP A 38 17.43 -8.45 7.54
CA ASP A 38 17.24 -9.37 6.41
C ASP A 38 16.36 -8.81 5.28
N ALA A 39 16.00 -7.52 5.34
CA ALA A 39 15.11 -6.90 4.35
C ALA A 39 15.67 -7.00 2.91
N ALA A 40 16.98 -6.92 2.73
CA ALA A 40 17.59 -7.04 1.41
C ALA A 40 17.41 -8.45 0.82
N GLU A 41 17.55 -9.49 1.61
CA GLU A 41 17.31 -10.88 1.19
C GLU A 41 15.82 -11.11 0.91
N GLN A 42 14.94 -10.61 1.77
CA GLN A 42 13.50 -10.71 1.59
C GLN A 42 13.02 -10.04 0.30
N LEU A 43 13.63 -8.91 -0.09
CA LEU A 43 13.23 -8.13 -1.26
C LEU A 43 13.85 -8.62 -2.57
N ALA A 44 14.84 -9.50 -2.56
CA ALA A 44 15.53 -9.94 -3.77
C ALA A 44 14.58 -10.52 -4.84
N PRO A 45 13.60 -11.40 -4.53
CA PRO A 45 12.66 -11.89 -5.54
C PRO A 45 11.76 -10.79 -6.12
N LEU A 46 11.39 -9.80 -5.31
CA LEU A 46 10.62 -8.64 -5.77
C LEU A 46 11.47 -7.75 -6.70
N ALA A 47 12.73 -7.51 -6.35
CA ALA A 47 13.65 -6.75 -7.18
C ALA A 47 13.87 -7.42 -8.55
N ASP A 48 14.04 -8.76 -8.57
CA ASP A 48 14.17 -9.53 -9.81
C ASP A 48 12.97 -9.31 -10.75
N ARG A 49 11.77 -9.33 -10.20
CA ARG A 49 10.54 -9.09 -10.95
C ARG A 49 10.46 -7.64 -11.43
N LEU A 50 10.75 -6.67 -10.56
CA LEU A 50 10.60 -5.23 -10.87
C LEU A 50 11.61 -4.71 -11.89
N ARG A 51 12.83 -5.31 -12.00
CA ARG A 51 13.83 -4.88 -12.98
C ARG A 51 13.34 -4.95 -14.43
N GLY A 52 12.41 -5.85 -14.74
CA GLY A 52 11.80 -5.99 -16.07
C GLY A 52 10.59 -5.09 -16.33
N GLU A 53 10.07 -4.39 -15.32
CA GLU A 53 8.79 -3.68 -15.42
C GLU A 53 8.88 -2.25 -15.93
N GLY A 54 10.09 -1.71 -16.17
CA GLY A 54 10.27 -0.36 -16.70
C GLY A 54 9.76 0.73 -15.76
N VAL A 55 10.06 0.63 -14.47
CA VAL A 55 9.67 1.64 -13.47
C VAL A 55 10.37 2.97 -13.77
N GLU A 56 9.60 4.03 -13.97
CA GLU A 56 10.07 5.38 -14.32
C GLU A 56 9.73 6.42 -13.22
N ARG A 57 8.90 6.03 -12.25
CA ARG A 57 8.50 6.89 -11.12
C ARG A 57 8.35 6.03 -9.87
N ILE A 58 8.79 6.54 -8.72
CA ILE A 58 8.62 5.88 -7.42
C ILE A 58 7.92 6.85 -6.46
N LEU A 59 6.71 6.50 -6.02
CA LEU A 59 6.04 7.16 -4.91
C LEU A 59 6.24 6.34 -3.65
N VAL A 60 6.65 6.97 -2.57
CA VAL A 60 7.01 6.25 -1.34
C VAL A 60 6.38 6.94 -0.12
N SER A 61 5.84 6.14 0.81
CA SER A 61 5.42 6.65 2.11
C SER A 61 6.56 7.36 2.84
N THR A 62 6.24 8.39 3.61
CA THR A 62 7.23 9.13 4.42
C THR A 62 7.80 8.33 5.59
N LEU A 63 7.24 7.17 5.94
CA LEU A 63 7.72 6.32 7.03
C LEU A 63 8.99 5.55 6.63
N ALA A 64 9.93 5.40 7.58
CA ALA A 64 11.26 4.83 7.38
C ALA A 64 11.21 3.47 6.68
N ARG A 65 10.38 2.53 7.14
CA ARG A 65 10.24 1.19 6.56
C ARG A 65 9.92 1.19 5.06
N ALA A 66 9.12 2.14 4.58
CA ALA A 66 8.82 2.25 3.14
C ALA A 66 10.00 2.88 2.38
N ARG A 67 10.63 3.91 2.93
CA ARG A 67 11.81 4.55 2.35
C ARG A 67 12.99 3.58 2.26
N SER A 68 13.26 2.83 3.34
CA SER A 68 14.32 1.81 3.36
C SER A 68 14.02 0.70 2.36
N THR A 69 12.75 0.28 2.20
CA THR A 69 12.35 -0.68 1.16
C THR A 69 12.66 -0.15 -0.24
N ALA A 70 12.27 1.09 -0.55
CA ALA A 70 12.54 1.69 -1.86
C ALA A 70 14.05 1.81 -2.13
N ARG A 71 14.83 2.24 -1.14
CA ARG A 71 16.30 2.31 -1.23
C ARG A 71 16.91 0.93 -1.50
N ILE A 72 16.53 -0.10 -0.77
CA ILE A 72 17.04 -1.47 -0.95
C ILE A 72 16.70 -1.99 -2.35
N LEU A 73 15.49 -1.77 -2.84
CA LEU A 73 15.10 -2.15 -4.22
C LEU A 73 15.97 -1.45 -5.26
N GLN A 74 16.29 -0.16 -5.07
CA GLN A 74 17.19 0.57 -5.97
C GLN A 74 18.64 0.07 -5.92
N GLU A 75 19.15 -0.26 -4.73
CA GLU A 75 20.46 -0.89 -4.54
C GLU A 75 20.54 -2.25 -5.26
N GLN A 76 19.40 -2.93 -5.40
CA GLN A 76 19.24 -4.18 -6.15
C GLN A 76 18.91 -3.96 -7.64
N GLY A 77 19.06 -2.73 -8.16
CA GLY A 77 18.95 -2.40 -9.57
C GLY A 77 17.54 -2.12 -10.08
N VAL A 78 16.55 -1.90 -9.18
CA VAL A 78 15.21 -1.43 -9.58
C VAL A 78 15.25 0.07 -9.84
N ALA A 79 14.82 0.50 -11.02
CA ALA A 79 14.70 1.91 -11.41
C ALA A 79 15.94 2.76 -11.06
N PRO A 80 17.16 2.39 -11.53
CA PRO A 80 18.36 3.12 -11.19
C PRO A 80 18.28 4.57 -11.67
N GLY A 81 18.63 5.51 -10.79
CA GLY A 81 18.59 6.95 -11.08
C GLY A 81 17.24 7.62 -10.92
N VAL A 82 16.14 6.89 -10.70
CA VAL A 82 14.85 7.47 -10.36
C VAL A 82 14.88 7.96 -8.91
N VAL A 83 14.53 9.22 -8.68
CA VAL A 83 14.47 9.78 -7.32
C VAL A 83 13.10 9.45 -6.71
N PRO A 84 13.03 8.71 -5.58
CA PRO A 84 11.76 8.45 -4.93
C PRO A 84 11.09 9.73 -4.41
N GLU A 85 9.80 9.89 -4.69
CA GLU A 85 8.97 11.02 -4.28
C GLU A 85 8.24 10.66 -2.96
N PRO A 86 8.61 11.25 -1.81
CA PRO A 86 7.89 11.02 -0.56
C PRO A 86 6.48 11.60 -0.62
N ARG A 87 5.48 10.81 -0.18
CA ARG A 87 4.07 11.18 -0.18
C ARG A 87 3.44 10.94 1.19
N ALA A 88 2.93 11.98 1.81
CA ALA A 88 2.21 11.87 3.09
C ALA A 88 0.91 11.07 2.93
N GLU A 89 0.29 11.12 1.77
CA GLU A 89 -0.92 10.36 1.42
C GLU A 89 -0.70 8.84 1.46
N LEU A 90 0.56 8.39 1.36
CA LEU A 90 0.94 6.97 1.39
C LEU A 90 1.25 6.42 2.79
N VAL A 91 1.13 7.22 3.84
CA VAL A 91 1.34 6.76 5.21
C VAL A 91 0.25 5.74 5.60
N GLU A 92 0.58 4.75 6.43
CA GLU A 92 -0.37 3.71 6.89
C GLU A 92 -1.61 4.35 7.57
N LEU A 93 -2.72 3.64 7.59
CA LEU A 93 -3.88 4.07 8.36
C LEU A 93 -3.47 4.33 9.81
N ASP A 94 -4.06 5.35 10.39
CA ASP A 94 -3.92 5.60 11.82
C ASP A 94 -4.75 4.57 12.60
N PHE A 95 -4.07 3.67 13.31
CA PHE A 95 -4.72 2.64 14.11
C PHE A 95 -5.11 3.12 15.51
N GLY A 96 -4.91 4.40 15.83
CA GLY A 96 -5.26 4.97 17.12
C GLY A 96 -4.80 4.10 18.30
N GLY A 97 -5.69 3.76 19.21
CA GLY A 97 -5.40 2.94 20.37
C GLY A 97 -5.06 1.46 20.10
N PHE A 98 -5.09 1.02 18.83
CA PHE A 98 -4.63 -0.33 18.47
C PHE A 98 -3.15 -0.37 18.08
N GLU A 99 -2.50 0.78 17.92
CA GLU A 99 -1.08 0.83 17.60
C GLU A 99 -0.22 0.20 18.67
N GLY A 100 0.76 -0.59 18.28
CA GLY A 100 1.67 -1.29 19.18
C GLY A 100 1.11 -2.54 19.84
N ILE A 101 -0.19 -2.83 19.69
CA ILE A 101 -0.84 -4.02 20.26
C ILE A 101 -0.70 -5.19 19.28
N THR A 102 -0.44 -6.39 19.78
CA THR A 102 -0.36 -7.59 18.95
C THR A 102 -1.75 -8.04 18.48
N ARG A 103 -1.78 -8.79 17.38
CA ARG A 103 -3.04 -9.34 16.85
C ARG A 103 -3.78 -10.19 17.89
N ASP A 104 -3.07 -10.97 18.69
CA ASP A 104 -3.68 -11.86 19.67
C ASP A 104 -4.26 -11.07 20.85
N GLU A 105 -3.57 -10.04 21.33
CA GLU A 105 -4.09 -9.11 22.34
C GLU A 105 -5.34 -8.37 21.82
N LEU A 106 -5.34 -7.93 20.55
CA LEU A 106 -6.49 -7.29 19.93
C LEU A 106 -7.71 -8.21 19.81
N ARG A 107 -7.52 -9.52 19.71
CA ARG A 107 -8.59 -10.51 19.69
C ARG A 107 -9.02 -10.94 21.09
N GLY A 108 -8.25 -10.59 22.10
CA GLY A 108 -8.52 -10.91 23.49
C GLY A 108 -9.70 -10.15 24.10
N PRO A 109 -10.08 -10.46 25.35
CA PRO A 109 -11.31 -9.94 25.96
C PRO A 109 -11.30 -8.42 26.16
N VAL A 110 -10.13 -7.80 26.30
CA VAL A 110 -10.00 -6.36 26.53
C VAL A 110 -10.30 -5.54 25.27
N HIS A 111 -9.76 -5.94 24.14
CA HIS A 111 -9.85 -5.18 22.89
C HIS A 111 -10.81 -5.80 21.86
N GLY A 112 -11.13 -7.09 22.02
CA GLY A 112 -11.86 -7.86 21.00
C GLY A 112 -13.17 -7.24 20.51
N PRO A 113 -14.06 -6.75 21.37
CA PRO A 113 -15.28 -6.11 20.92
C PRO A 113 -15.04 -4.87 20.07
N ALA A 114 -14.14 -3.97 20.49
CA ALA A 114 -13.80 -2.75 19.74
C ALA A 114 -13.04 -3.07 18.45
N PHE A 115 -12.14 -4.06 18.49
CA PHE A 115 -11.40 -4.52 17.32
C PHE A 115 -12.31 -5.18 16.28
N ALA A 116 -13.26 -6.01 16.70
CA ALA A 116 -14.28 -6.60 15.82
C ALA A 116 -15.16 -5.51 15.18
N ALA A 117 -15.62 -4.55 15.94
CA ALA A 117 -16.41 -3.41 15.45
C ALA A 117 -15.60 -2.61 14.39
N TRP A 118 -14.33 -2.32 14.66
CA TRP A 118 -13.45 -1.64 13.70
C TRP A 118 -13.27 -2.44 12.41
N LEU A 119 -13.09 -3.75 12.50
CA LEU A 119 -12.95 -4.61 11.33
C LEU A 119 -14.25 -4.75 10.51
N THR A 120 -15.43 -4.62 11.16
CA THR A 120 -16.73 -4.81 10.52
C THR A 120 -17.44 -3.51 10.17
N GLY A 121 -16.91 -2.36 10.61
CA GLY A 121 -17.48 -1.04 10.32
C GLY A 121 -17.61 -0.79 8.83
N ASP A 122 -18.71 -0.14 8.45
CA ASP A 122 -18.97 0.34 7.10
C ASP A 122 -18.11 1.59 6.79
N ASP A 123 -18.24 2.12 5.59
CA ASP A 123 -17.33 3.10 4.94
C ASP A 123 -16.95 4.37 5.75
N GLY A 124 -17.52 4.61 6.90
CA GLY A 124 -17.21 5.80 7.70
C GLY A 124 -16.96 5.54 9.19
N GLU A 125 -17.42 4.40 9.73
CA GLU A 125 -17.40 4.14 11.16
C GLU A 125 -17.24 2.65 11.49
N PRO A 126 -16.66 2.32 12.63
CA PRO A 126 -15.98 3.21 13.57
C PRO A 126 -14.50 3.43 13.19
N ALA A 127 -13.95 4.59 13.57
CA ALA A 127 -12.50 4.76 13.64
C ALA A 127 -11.94 3.85 14.76
N ALA A 128 -10.65 3.51 14.69
CA ALA A 128 -10.00 2.81 15.80
C ALA A 128 -10.09 3.66 17.09
N PRO A 129 -10.20 3.05 18.28
CA PRO A 129 -10.27 3.80 19.54
C PRO A 129 -9.10 4.77 19.68
N GLY A 130 -9.36 5.92 20.32
CA GLY A 130 -8.33 6.94 20.55
C GLY A 130 -8.03 7.84 19.33
N GLY A 131 -8.96 7.91 18.36
CA GLY A 131 -8.89 8.88 17.26
C GLY A 131 -8.21 8.37 16.00
N GLY A 132 -8.27 7.06 15.74
CA GLY A 132 -7.74 6.46 14.50
C GLY A 132 -8.46 6.95 13.23
N GLU A 133 -7.87 6.65 12.08
CA GLU A 133 -8.39 7.03 10.77
C GLU A 133 -9.55 6.12 10.36
N THR A 134 -10.57 6.70 9.72
CA THR A 134 -11.67 5.93 9.11
C THR A 134 -11.27 5.41 7.72
N TRP A 135 -11.93 4.36 7.26
CA TRP A 135 -11.76 3.86 5.88
C TRP A 135 -12.11 4.92 4.83
N ALA A 136 -13.13 5.73 5.09
CA ALA A 136 -13.54 6.82 4.21
C ALA A 136 -12.44 7.89 4.08
N ALA A 137 -11.83 8.30 5.19
CA ALA A 137 -10.71 9.25 5.17
C ALA A 137 -9.51 8.69 4.40
N ALA A 138 -9.16 7.43 4.63
CA ALA A 138 -8.10 6.75 3.88
C ALA A 138 -8.41 6.67 2.38
N ALA A 139 -9.66 6.43 1.99
CA ALA A 139 -10.09 6.40 0.59
C ALA A 139 -9.97 7.77 -0.10
N VAL A 140 -10.16 8.88 0.62
CA VAL A 140 -9.95 10.24 0.07
C VAL A 140 -8.50 10.42 -0.35
N ARG A 141 -7.52 10.11 0.52
CA ARG A 141 -6.10 10.25 0.19
C ARG A 141 -5.62 9.21 -0.83
N ALA A 142 -6.20 8.01 -0.84
CA ALA A 142 -5.95 7.02 -1.88
C ALA A 142 -6.40 7.51 -3.27
N ARG A 143 -7.56 8.16 -3.37
CA ARG A 143 -8.03 8.79 -4.61
C ARG A 143 -7.07 9.85 -5.12
N ALA A 144 -6.56 10.72 -4.27
CA ALA A 144 -5.59 11.73 -4.67
C ALA A 144 -4.32 11.12 -5.29
N VAL A 145 -3.82 10.00 -4.73
CA VAL A 145 -2.70 9.25 -5.31
C VAL A 145 -3.07 8.66 -6.67
N LEU A 146 -4.25 8.06 -6.80
CA LEU A 146 -4.71 7.45 -8.06
C LEU A 146 -4.89 8.49 -9.17
N GLU A 147 -5.40 9.68 -8.84
CA GLU A 147 -5.56 10.79 -9.78
C GLU A 147 -4.20 11.31 -10.25
N ASP A 148 -3.24 11.49 -9.34
CA ASP A 148 -1.87 11.89 -9.67
C ASP A 148 -1.19 10.85 -10.60
N VAL A 149 -1.29 9.57 -10.29
CA VAL A 149 -0.74 8.50 -11.16
C VAL A 149 -1.47 8.42 -12.49
N ALA A 150 -2.79 8.62 -12.50
CA ALA A 150 -3.58 8.57 -13.73
C ALA A 150 -3.27 9.72 -14.71
N ALA A 151 -2.76 10.84 -14.20
CA ALA A 151 -2.35 11.99 -15.00
C ALA A 151 -0.93 11.84 -15.60
N ASP A 152 -0.19 10.81 -15.20
CA ASP A 152 1.20 10.58 -15.59
C ASP A 152 1.32 9.26 -16.39
N PRO A 153 1.84 9.27 -17.62
CA PRO A 153 1.96 8.04 -18.42
C PRO A 153 3.08 7.10 -17.97
N ARG A 154 3.96 7.54 -17.06
CA ARG A 154 5.09 6.76 -16.57
C ARG A 154 4.63 5.56 -15.74
N THR A 155 5.32 4.43 -15.88
CA THR A 155 5.14 3.28 -14.98
C THR A 155 5.54 3.68 -13.56
N THR A 156 4.58 3.73 -12.64
CA THR A 156 4.76 4.20 -11.27
C THR A 156 4.80 3.03 -10.29
N LEU A 157 5.87 2.94 -9.50
CA LEU A 157 5.96 2.05 -8.33
C LEU A 157 5.52 2.81 -7.08
N VAL A 158 4.57 2.26 -6.33
CA VAL A 158 4.16 2.74 -5.01
C VAL A 158 4.68 1.79 -3.94
N VAL A 159 5.45 2.32 -2.99
CA VAL A 159 5.94 1.58 -1.82
C VAL A 159 5.24 2.12 -0.58
N ALA A 160 4.35 1.31 0.00
CA ALA A 160 3.49 1.75 1.10
C ALA A 160 3.19 0.62 2.10
N HIS A 161 1.99 0.60 2.68
CA HIS A 161 1.65 -0.20 3.86
C HIS A 161 0.41 -1.07 3.62
N GLY A 162 0.24 -2.09 4.46
CA GLY A 162 -0.72 -3.14 4.24
C GLY A 162 -2.17 -2.68 4.14
N TYR A 163 -2.65 -1.85 5.06
CA TYR A 163 -4.05 -1.41 5.04
C TYR A 163 -4.28 -0.32 3.99
N LEU A 164 -3.38 0.65 3.89
CA LEU A 164 -3.52 1.69 2.86
C LEU A 164 -3.52 1.11 1.44
N LEU A 165 -2.63 0.16 1.14
CA LEU A 165 -2.60 -0.47 -0.18
C LEU A 165 -3.89 -1.20 -0.52
N ARG A 166 -4.55 -1.84 0.47
CA ARG A 166 -5.87 -2.45 0.28
C ARG A 166 -6.93 -1.41 -0.05
N VAL A 167 -6.95 -0.28 0.67
CA VAL A 167 -7.85 0.84 0.39
C VAL A 167 -7.59 1.39 -1.01
N LEU A 168 -6.34 1.63 -1.37
CA LEU A 168 -5.95 2.14 -2.69
C LEU A 168 -6.37 1.19 -3.81
N TYR A 169 -6.10 -0.10 -3.66
CA TYR A 169 -6.50 -1.14 -4.61
C TYR A 169 -8.02 -1.22 -4.79
N LEU A 170 -8.79 -1.25 -3.69
CA LEU A 170 -10.25 -1.31 -3.76
C LEU A 170 -10.83 -0.02 -4.36
N THR A 171 -10.26 1.14 -4.01
CA THR A 171 -10.66 2.43 -4.58
C THR A 171 -10.39 2.47 -6.09
N ALA A 172 -9.23 1.99 -6.54
CA ALA A 172 -8.91 1.89 -7.96
C ALA A 172 -9.94 1.05 -8.73
N LEU A 173 -10.35 -0.09 -8.17
CA LEU A 173 -11.32 -0.99 -8.79
C LEU A 173 -12.79 -0.59 -8.58
N GLY A 174 -13.07 0.57 -7.98
CA GLY A 174 -14.44 1.01 -7.68
C GLY A 174 -15.18 0.10 -6.69
N ARG A 175 -14.43 -0.61 -5.82
CA ARG A 175 -15.00 -1.53 -4.83
C ARG A 175 -15.10 -0.87 -3.46
N SER A 176 -16.04 -1.35 -2.64
CA SER A 176 -16.19 -0.85 -1.27
C SER A 176 -14.95 -1.08 -0.42
N PRO A 177 -14.45 -0.06 0.31
CA PRO A 177 -13.39 -0.20 1.29
C PRO A 177 -13.69 -1.23 2.40
N ALA A 178 -14.95 -1.54 2.68
CA ALA A 178 -15.35 -2.60 3.62
C ALA A 178 -14.75 -3.98 3.28
N LEU A 179 -14.38 -4.21 2.01
CA LEU A 179 -13.70 -5.43 1.57
C LEU A 179 -12.22 -5.50 2.01
N THR A 180 -11.67 -4.44 2.58
CA THR A 180 -10.26 -4.38 3.03
C THR A 180 -9.89 -5.52 3.97
N ARG A 181 -10.82 -5.95 4.83
CA ARG A 181 -10.64 -7.04 5.79
C ARG A 181 -10.46 -8.42 5.17
N SER A 182 -11.04 -8.64 3.97
CA SER A 182 -10.94 -9.92 3.25
C SER A 182 -9.64 -10.03 2.44
N LEU A 183 -8.91 -8.93 2.30
CA LEU A 183 -7.65 -8.89 1.58
C LEU A 183 -6.47 -9.10 2.53
N VAL A 184 -5.50 -9.89 2.07
CA VAL A 184 -4.20 -10.02 2.72
C VAL A 184 -3.16 -9.42 1.79
N TRP A 185 -2.28 -8.57 2.33
CA TRP A 185 -1.16 -8.00 1.58
C TRP A 185 0.13 -8.31 2.32
N ALA A 186 0.86 -9.30 1.82
CA ALA A 186 2.13 -9.72 2.43
C ALA A 186 3.23 -8.65 2.21
N ASN A 187 4.23 -8.64 3.09
CA ASN A 187 5.39 -7.79 2.90
C ASN A 187 6.12 -8.19 1.60
N GLY A 188 6.52 -7.21 0.78
CA GLY A 188 7.12 -7.46 -0.53
C GLY A 188 6.18 -8.02 -1.61
N GLN A 189 4.90 -8.18 -1.33
CA GLN A 189 3.93 -8.59 -2.37
C GLN A 189 3.74 -7.48 -3.38
N LEU A 190 3.72 -7.83 -4.67
CA LEU A 190 3.46 -6.94 -5.79
C LEU A 190 2.07 -7.19 -6.37
N ILE A 191 1.31 -6.13 -6.57
CA ILE A 191 0.09 -6.11 -7.38
C ILE A 191 0.26 -5.07 -8.48
N GLU A 192 -0.20 -5.40 -9.66
CA GLU A 192 -0.10 -4.56 -10.85
C GLU A 192 -1.48 -4.13 -11.30
N LEU A 193 -1.64 -2.83 -11.47
CA LEU A 193 -2.82 -2.22 -12.04
C LEU A 193 -2.46 -1.49 -13.33
N GLU A 194 -3.38 -1.48 -14.27
CA GLU A 194 -3.30 -0.65 -15.47
C GLU A 194 -4.60 0.13 -15.65
N ARG A 195 -4.50 1.31 -16.22
CA ARG A 195 -5.65 2.18 -16.46
C ARG A 195 -5.85 2.38 -17.94
N ASP A 196 -7.03 2.03 -18.41
CA ASP A 196 -7.50 2.36 -19.77
C ASP A 196 -8.65 3.38 -19.73
N GLY A 197 -9.31 3.59 -20.85
CA GLY A 197 -10.45 4.51 -20.96
C GLY A 197 -11.67 4.13 -20.10
N SER A 198 -11.73 2.90 -19.56
CA SER A 198 -12.82 2.40 -18.70
C SER A 198 -12.51 2.52 -17.21
N GLY A 199 -11.26 2.75 -16.83
CA GLY A 199 -10.82 2.84 -15.44
C GLY A 199 -9.60 2.00 -15.11
N TRP A 200 -9.37 1.74 -13.81
CA TRP A 200 -8.30 0.86 -13.34
C TRP A 200 -8.76 -0.60 -13.36
N ARG A 201 -7.87 -1.50 -13.74
CA ARG A 201 -8.06 -2.95 -13.65
C ARG A 201 -6.77 -3.65 -13.24
N GLU A 202 -6.88 -4.82 -12.67
CA GLU A 202 -5.72 -5.65 -12.34
C GLU A 202 -5.11 -6.20 -13.63
N ARG A 203 -3.78 -6.07 -13.78
CA ARG A 203 -3.07 -6.57 -14.94
C ARG A 203 -2.98 -8.10 -14.88
N GLY A 204 -3.33 -8.75 -15.97
CA GLY A 204 -3.37 -10.22 -16.05
C GLY A 204 -4.73 -10.84 -15.72
N THR A 205 -5.72 -10.05 -15.31
CA THR A 205 -7.11 -10.50 -15.24
C THR A 205 -7.75 -10.31 -16.61
N PRO A 206 -8.33 -11.36 -17.23
CA PRO A 206 -9.07 -11.20 -18.50
C PRO A 206 -10.16 -10.13 -18.36
N ALA A 207 -10.30 -9.26 -19.35
CA ALA A 207 -11.46 -8.37 -19.42
C ALA A 207 -12.73 -9.26 -19.49
N GLY A 208 -13.61 -9.13 -18.47
CA GLY A 208 -14.89 -9.83 -18.43
C GLY A 208 -15.90 -9.28 -19.42
#